data_1422c875ac0d41efb4c7f5e0eb900778
#
_entry.id   1422c875ac0d41efb4c7f5e0eb900778
#
_cell.length_a   1.000
_cell.length_b   1.000
_cell.length_c   1.000
_cell.angle_alpha   90.00
_cell.angle_beta   90.00
_cell.angle_gamma   90.00
#
_symmetry.space_group_name_H-M   'P 1'
#
loop_
_entity.id
_entity.type
_entity.pdbx_description
1 polymer ?
#
loop_
_entity_poly.entity_id
_entity_poly.type
_entity_poly.pdbx_seq_one_letter_code
_entity_poly.pdbx_strand_id
1 'polypeptide(L)'
;MRFDLALLSEDTKPYYRDVYDHAMRINEMADTLREVLATALDANLSVISVSQNKDTKRLAAWAAIIAAPTAIAGIYGMNFEHMPELGWKYGYETVLVGMGVVCCGLRLGFKRSGWL
;
A
#
# COMPACT_ATOMS: atom_id res chain seq x y z
N MET A 1 28.94 39.17 9.74
CA MET A 1 28.84 40.60 9.45
C MET A 1 28.12 41.28 10.60
N ARG A 2 28.80 41.87 11.53
CA ARG A 2 28.25 42.77 12.53
C ARG A 2 28.05 44.10 11.81
N PHE A 3 26.83 44.36 11.39
CA PHE A 3 26.45 45.71 11.00
C PHE A 3 26.46 46.56 12.27
N ASP A 4 27.31 47.57 12.32
CA ASP A 4 27.43 48.50 13.40
C ASP A 4 26.08 49.25 13.56
N LEU A 5 25.27 48.78 14.51
CA LEU A 5 24.04 49.48 14.96
C LEU A 5 24.34 50.87 15.52
N ALA A 6 25.60 51.25 15.63
CA ALA A 6 26.06 52.54 16.14
C ALA A 6 25.82 53.73 15.18
N LEU A 7 25.52 53.46 13.89
CA LEU A 7 25.28 54.47 12.88
C LEU A 7 23.85 54.82 12.66
N LEU A 8 22.91 54.12 13.32
CA LEU A 8 21.48 54.40 13.22
C LEU A 8 21.09 55.43 14.29
N SER A 9 20.44 56.50 13.84
CA SER A 9 19.83 57.50 14.70
C SER A 9 18.92 56.83 15.75
N GLU A 10 18.89 57.32 16.99
CA GLU A 10 18.09 56.75 18.07
C GLU A 10 16.59 56.65 17.71
N ASP A 11 16.09 57.55 16.87
CA ASP A 11 14.71 57.58 16.37
C ASP A 11 14.35 56.42 15.42
N THR A 12 15.34 55.75 14.79
CA THR A 12 15.10 54.65 13.84
C THR A 12 15.23 53.27 14.46
N LYS A 13 15.81 53.15 15.65
CA LYS A 13 15.96 51.89 16.39
C LYS A 13 14.64 51.15 16.64
N PRO A 14 13.54 51.76 17.09
CA PRO A 14 12.27 51.08 17.28
C PRO A 14 11.67 50.54 15.99
N TYR A 15 11.90 51.23 14.87
CA TYR A 15 11.39 50.82 13.56
C TYR A 15 12.08 49.53 13.02
N TYR A 16 13.39 49.48 13.20
CA TYR A 16 14.15 48.26 12.84
C TYR A 16 13.81 47.06 13.72
N ARG A 17 13.48 47.31 14.98
CA ARG A 17 13.05 46.27 15.92
C ARG A 17 11.68 45.70 15.51
N ASP A 18 10.76 46.53 15.12
CA ASP A 18 9.43 46.12 14.66
C ASP A 18 9.50 45.34 13.35
N VAL A 19 10.33 45.74 12.40
CA VAL A 19 10.58 45.03 11.15
C VAL A 19 11.24 43.69 11.44
N TYR A 20 12.18 43.59 12.36
CA TYR A 20 12.85 42.36 12.74
C TYR A 20 11.84 41.39 13.40
N ASP A 21 11.01 41.84 14.31
CA ASP A 21 9.99 41.03 14.97
C ASP A 21 8.95 40.52 13.96
N HIS A 22 8.56 41.34 12.98
CA HIS A 22 7.68 40.94 11.87
C HIS A 22 8.34 39.88 10.99
N ALA A 23 9.61 40.05 10.65
CA ALA A 23 10.36 39.05 9.86
C ALA A 23 10.51 37.72 10.59
N MET A 24 10.75 37.72 11.89
CA MET A 24 10.79 36.53 12.74
C MET A 24 9.45 35.80 12.76
N ARG A 25 8.34 36.54 12.93
CA ARG A 25 6.99 35.97 12.89
C ARG A 25 6.65 35.31 11.57
N ILE A 26 7.03 35.96 10.45
CA ILE A 26 6.83 35.37 9.12
C ILE A 26 7.63 34.08 8.96
N ASN A 27 8.84 34.04 9.47
CA ASN A 27 9.69 32.84 9.41
C ASN A 27 9.12 31.69 10.24
N GLU A 28 8.67 31.96 11.48
CA GLU A 28 7.99 30.98 12.32
C GLU A 28 6.70 30.45 11.69
N MET A 29 5.93 31.34 11.05
CA MET A 29 4.72 30.94 10.34
C MET A 29 5.05 30.07 9.11
N ALA A 30 6.10 30.39 8.38
CA ALA A 30 6.56 29.60 7.25
C ALA A 30 7.03 28.19 7.69
N ASP A 31 7.74 28.09 8.81
CA ASP A 31 8.20 26.81 9.35
C ASP A 31 7.01 25.96 9.86
N THR A 32 6.04 26.57 10.52
CA THR A 32 4.80 25.90 10.93
C THR A 32 4.01 25.38 9.73
N LEU A 33 3.90 26.18 8.66
CA LEU A 33 3.24 25.72 7.43
C LEU A 33 3.97 24.56 6.75
N ARG A 34 5.29 24.56 6.75
CA ARG A 34 6.10 23.43 6.24
C ARG A 34 5.86 22.17 7.04
N GLU A 35 5.80 22.27 8.37
CA GLU A 35 5.53 21.12 9.26
C GLU A 35 4.13 20.57 9.02
N VAL A 36 3.12 21.41 8.91
CA VAL A 36 1.73 21.00 8.60
C VAL A 36 1.66 20.31 7.24
N LEU A 37 2.33 20.87 6.22
CA LEU A 37 2.39 20.26 4.90
C LEU A 37 3.09 18.90 4.91
N ALA A 38 4.21 18.78 5.62
CA ALA A 38 4.91 17.51 5.76
C ALA A 38 4.01 16.45 6.42
N THR A 39 3.35 16.82 7.52
CA THR A 39 2.42 15.93 8.23
C THR A 39 1.24 15.50 7.34
N ALA A 40 0.68 16.43 6.55
CA ALA A 40 -0.40 16.14 5.62
C ALA A 40 0.04 15.19 4.49
N LEU A 41 1.26 15.37 3.99
CA LEU A 41 1.87 14.47 2.99
C LEU A 41 2.08 13.06 3.57
N ASP A 42 2.62 12.94 4.77
CA ASP A 42 2.85 11.65 5.43
C ASP A 42 1.53 10.91 5.70
N ALA A 43 0.49 11.64 6.13
CA ALA A 43 -0.84 11.08 6.29
C ALA A 43 -1.40 10.54 4.97
N ASN A 44 -1.24 11.29 3.89
CA ASN A 44 -1.69 10.90 2.55
C ASN A 44 -0.93 9.66 2.03
N LEU A 45 0.39 9.62 2.20
CA LEU A 45 1.22 8.46 1.85
C LEU A 45 0.81 7.22 2.64
N SER A 46 0.46 7.37 3.92
CA SER A 46 -0.03 6.28 4.76
C SER A 46 -1.35 5.71 4.23
N VAL A 47 -2.29 6.57 3.83
CA VAL A 47 -3.58 6.14 3.22
C VAL A 47 -3.34 5.38 1.91
N ILE A 48 -2.45 5.89 1.06
CA ILE A 48 -2.08 5.23 -0.21
C ILE A 48 -1.46 3.86 0.07
N SER A 49 -0.55 3.75 1.02
CA SER A 49 0.10 2.50 1.41
C SER A 49 -0.90 1.45 1.89
N VAL A 50 -1.87 1.84 2.71
CA VAL A 50 -2.95 0.95 3.16
C VAL A 50 -3.81 0.47 1.98
N SER A 51 -4.14 1.37 1.05
CA SER A 51 -4.89 1.01 -0.16
C SER A 51 -4.13 0.03 -1.03
N GLN A 52 -2.85 0.29 -1.31
CA GLN A 52 -2.00 -0.61 -2.09
C GLN A 52 -1.87 -2.00 -1.43
N ASN A 53 -1.79 -2.07 -0.12
CA ASN A 53 -1.73 -3.34 0.60
C ASN A 53 -3.03 -4.15 0.41
N LYS A 54 -4.20 -3.49 0.44
CA LYS A 54 -5.48 -4.14 0.13
C LYS A 54 -5.53 -4.67 -1.29
N ASP A 55 -5.10 -3.88 -2.26
CA ASP A 55 -5.10 -4.29 -3.66
C ASP A 55 -4.13 -5.45 -3.92
N THR A 56 -2.95 -5.40 -3.31
CA THR A 56 -1.97 -6.50 -3.37
C THR A 56 -2.54 -7.79 -2.78
N LYS A 57 -3.22 -7.74 -1.64
CA LYS A 57 -3.90 -8.90 -1.03
C LYS A 57 -4.97 -9.47 -1.97
N ARG A 58 -5.79 -8.62 -2.58
CA ARG A 58 -6.80 -9.05 -3.55
C ARG A 58 -6.19 -9.73 -4.75
N LEU A 59 -5.14 -9.14 -5.34
CA LEU A 59 -4.43 -9.73 -6.46
C LEU A 59 -3.82 -11.08 -6.10
N ALA A 60 -3.18 -11.20 -4.93
CA ALA A 60 -2.62 -12.45 -4.44
C ALA A 60 -3.71 -13.52 -4.23
N ALA A 61 -4.86 -13.15 -3.68
CA ALA A 61 -5.99 -14.06 -3.49
C ALA A 61 -6.52 -14.59 -4.84
N TRP A 62 -6.73 -13.72 -5.83
CA TRP A 62 -7.16 -14.13 -7.16
C TRP A 62 -6.11 -14.99 -7.87
N ALA A 63 -4.83 -14.63 -7.77
CA ALA A 63 -3.74 -15.43 -8.30
C ALA A 63 -3.72 -16.84 -7.71
N ALA A 64 -3.89 -16.98 -6.40
CA ALA A 64 -3.94 -18.28 -5.73
C ALA A 64 -5.15 -19.12 -6.16
N ILE A 65 -6.34 -18.50 -6.32
CA ILE A 65 -7.56 -19.18 -6.77
C ILE A 65 -7.40 -19.72 -8.20
N ILE A 66 -6.69 -19.02 -9.07
CA ILE A 66 -6.43 -19.44 -10.45
C ILE A 66 -5.28 -20.45 -10.51
N ALA A 67 -4.24 -20.27 -9.72
CA ALA A 67 -3.06 -21.14 -9.72
C ALA A 67 -3.37 -22.55 -9.24
N ALA A 68 -4.25 -22.71 -8.25
CA ALA A 68 -4.57 -24.02 -7.71
C ALA A 68 -5.16 -24.99 -8.74
N PRO A 69 -6.24 -24.67 -9.49
CA PRO A 69 -6.76 -25.54 -10.53
C PRO A 69 -5.78 -25.70 -11.69
N THR A 70 -5.02 -24.65 -12.02
CA THR A 70 -4.00 -24.71 -13.09
C THR A 70 -2.89 -25.73 -12.74
N ALA A 71 -2.44 -25.76 -11.50
CA ALA A 71 -1.46 -26.74 -11.03
C ALA A 71 -2.01 -28.17 -11.12
N ILE A 72 -3.25 -28.37 -10.67
CA ILE A 72 -3.91 -29.70 -10.75
C ILE A 72 -4.05 -30.12 -12.23
N ALA A 73 -4.55 -29.23 -13.10
CA ALA A 73 -4.67 -29.52 -14.52
C ALA A 73 -3.31 -29.79 -15.18
N GLY A 74 -2.24 -29.11 -14.74
CA GLY A 74 -0.88 -29.34 -15.19
C GLY A 74 -0.36 -30.73 -14.84
N ILE A 75 -0.63 -31.21 -13.62
CA ILE A 75 -0.26 -32.57 -13.19
C ILE A 75 -1.00 -33.61 -14.04
N TYR A 76 -2.30 -33.46 -14.26
CA TYR A 76 -3.07 -34.38 -15.09
C TYR A 76 -2.79 -34.23 -16.59
N GLY A 77 -2.21 -33.12 -17.03
CA GLY A 77 -1.74 -32.91 -18.40
C GLY A 77 -0.37 -33.55 -18.70
N MET A 78 0.32 -34.08 -17.68
CA MET A 78 1.57 -34.79 -17.86
C MET A 78 1.29 -36.22 -18.36
N ASN A 79 2.02 -36.66 -19.40
CA ASN A 79 1.88 -37.99 -19.97
C ASN A 79 2.62 -39.04 -19.09
N PHE A 80 2.08 -39.39 -17.93
CA PHE A 80 2.56 -40.48 -17.12
C PHE A 80 1.88 -41.81 -17.53
N GLU A 81 2.65 -42.86 -17.74
CA GLU A 81 2.13 -44.20 -18.11
C GLU A 81 1.32 -44.87 -16.97
N HIS A 82 1.47 -44.41 -15.74
CA HIS A 82 0.83 -45.00 -14.56
C HIS A 82 0.03 -43.92 -13.79
N MET A 83 -1.13 -43.61 -14.31
CA MET A 83 -2.15 -42.82 -13.58
C MET A 83 -3.41 -43.66 -13.40
N PRO A 84 -3.58 -44.33 -12.24
CA PRO A 84 -4.72 -45.24 -12.02
C PRO A 84 -6.08 -44.52 -12.07
N GLU A 85 -6.09 -43.19 -11.78
CA GLU A 85 -7.31 -42.39 -11.82
C GLU A 85 -7.84 -42.14 -13.24
N LEU A 86 -6.99 -42.19 -14.27
CA LEU A 86 -7.42 -42.02 -15.69
C LEU A 86 -8.17 -43.27 -16.21
N GLY A 87 -7.96 -44.46 -15.61
CA GLY A 87 -8.68 -45.67 -15.93
C GLY A 87 -10.05 -45.80 -15.24
N TRP A 88 -10.38 -44.90 -14.34
CA TRP A 88 -11.62 -44.93 -13.58
C TRP A 88 -12.73 -44.19 -14.33
N LYS A 89 -13.90 -44.84 -14.43
CA LYS A 89 -15.06 -44.33 -15.21
C LYS A 89 -15.53 -42.93 -14.77
N TYR A 90 -15.33 -42.58 -13.50
CA TYR A 90 -15.70 -41.30 -12.88
C TYR A 90 -14.49 -40.43 -12.51
N GLY A 91 -13.28 -40.78 -12.95
CA GLY A 91 -12.05 -40.09 -12.60
C GLY A 91 -12.07 -38.61 -12.99
N TYR A 92 -12.55 -38.28 -14.21
CA TYR A 92 -12.64 -36.92 -14.71
C TYR A 92 -13.60 -36.06 -13.88
N GLU A 93 -14.81 -36.57 -13.59
CA GLU A 93 -15.79 -35.84 -12.80
C GLU A 93 -15.32 -35.61 -11.37
N THR A 94 -14.64 -36.59 -10.76
CA THR A 94 -14.06 -36.47 -9.42
C THR A 94 -12.99 -35.38 -9.35
N VAL A 95 -12.11 -35.30 -10.35
CA VAL A 95 -11.08 -34.26 -10.41
C VAL A 95 -11.71 -32.87 -10.59
N LEU A 96 -12.73 -32.73 -11.45
CA LEU A 96 -13.42 -31.45 -11.63
C LEU A 96 -14.14 -31.00 -10.36
N VAL A 97 -14.83 -31.90 -9.68
CA VAL A 97 -15.47 -31.61 -8.39
C VAL A 97 -14.42 -31.23 -7.34
N GLY A 98 -13.31 -31.96 -7.27
CA GLY A 98 -12.19 -31.65 -6.38
C GLY A 98 -11.62 -30.24 -6.63
N MET A 99 -11.38 -29.89 -7.89
CA MET A 99 -10.98 -28.52 -8.25
C MET A 99 -11.99 -27.47 -7.79
N GLY A 100 -13.28 -27.71 -8.01
CA GLY A 100 -14.35 -26.82 -7.59
C GLY A 100 -14.36 -26.64 -6.07
N VAL A 101 -14.21 -27.70 -5.30
CA VAL A 101 -14.12 -27.65 -3.83
C VAL A 101 -12.92 -26.86 -3.36
N VAL A 102 -11.75 -27.07 -3.96
CA VAL A 102 -10.52 -26.32 -3.64
C VAL A 102 -10.71 -24.83 -3.94
N CYS A 103 -11.23 -24.47 -5.12
CA CYS A 103 -11.50 -23.08 -5.48
C CYS A 103 -12.50 -22.41 -4.53
N CYS A 104 -13.59 -23.08 -4.19
CA CYS A 104 -14.59 -22.58 -3.24
C CYS A 104 -13.99 -22.43 -1.84
N GLY A 105 -13.21 -23.40 -1.39
CA GLY A 105 -12.52 -23.37 -0.11
C GLY A 105 -11.54 -22.20 0.01
N LEU A 106 -10.71 -21.99 -1.02
CA LEU A 106 -9.79 -20.86 -1.09
C LEU A 106 -10.54 -19.52 -1.09
N ARG A 107 -11.60 -19.40 -1.91
CA ARG A 107 -12.41 -18.18 -1.96
C ARG A 107 -13.05 -17.86 -0.62
N LEU A 108 -13.63 -18.85 0.06
CA LEU A 108 -14.23 -18.68 1.38
C LEU A 108 -13.18 -18.34 2.44
N GLY A 109 -12.00 -18.97 2.39
CA GLY A 109 -10.89 -18.66 3.26
C GLY A 109 -10.41 -17.22 3.10
N PHE A 110 -10.16 -16.76 1.87
CA PHE A 110 -9.74 -15.39 1.60
C PHE A 110 -10.81 -14.35 1.94
N LYS A 111 -12.08 -14.68 1.72
CA LYS A 111 -13.20 -13.81 2.12
C LYS A 111 -13.28 -13.69 3.65
N ARG A 112 -13.09 -14.78 4.40
CA ARG A 112 -13.05 -14.74 5.87
C ARG A 112 -11.86 -13.98 6.42
N SER A 113 -10.72 -14.06 5.75
CA SER A 113 -9.49 -13.33 6.12
C SER A 113 -9.48 -11.86 5.68
N GLY A 114 -10.54 -11.37 5.02
CA GLY A 114 -10.64 -9.99 4.56
C GLY A 114 -9.70 -9.63 3.39
N TRP A 115 -9.33 -10.64 2.58
CA TRP A 115 -8.49 -10.44 1.38
C TRP A 115 -9.33 -10.21 0.12
N LEU A 116 -10.57 -10.62 0.12
CA LEU A 116 -11.58 -10.49 -0.96
C LEU A 116 -12.80 -9.72 -0.51
#